data_cb4f9238d657b22598d57b5e86b6e808
#
_entry.id   cb4f9238d657b22598d57b5e86b6e808
#
_cell.length_a   1.000
_cell.length_b   1.000
_cell.length_c   1.000
_cell.angle_alpha   90.00
_cell.angle_beta   90.00
_cell.angle_gamma   90.00
#
_symmetry.space_group_name_H-M   'P 1'
#
loop_
_entity.id
_entity.type
_entity.pdbx_description
1 polymer ?
#
loop_
_entity_poly.entity_id
_entity_poly.type
_entity_poly.pdbx_seq_one_letter_code
_entity_poly.pdbx_strand_id
1 'polypeptide(L)'
;MQPLMTSMGQEYGKDYGIFTFPGTDGWFGMNIDGFVVSNDSADVEAGLRWAYNVSSTPVQQRFSALKESISPYTDTPDDCYNELTLKFKNELISDTIRSYPSFTHGTALPWSASMSLQTQVQEFATSSDHDAEYFANKIVNILKEAGVKGEWNLVD
;
A
#
# COMPACT_ATOMS: atom_id res chain seq x y z
N MET A 1 -1.25 -2.34 -9.78
CA MET A 1 -2.22 -2.89 -10.77
C MET A 1 -2.40 -1.96 -11.96
N GLN A 2 -2.61 -0.66 -11.75
CA GLN A 2 -2.83 0.32 -12.82
C GLN A 2 -1.70 0.33 -13.88
N PRO A 3 -0.40 0.39 -13.54
CA PRO A 3 0.66 0.35 -14.56
C PRO A 3 0.61 -0.91 -15.43
N LEU A 4 0.18 -2.04 -14.89
CA LEU A 4 -0.01 -3.27 -15.66
C LEU A 4 -1.16 -3.12 -16.67
N MET A 5 -2.31 -2.57 -16.25
CA MET A 5 -3.45 -2.35 -17.13
C MET A 5 -3.09 -1.40 -18.27
N THR A 6 -2.40 -0.30 -17.95
CA THR A 6 -1.90 0.64 -18.94
C THR A 6 -0.93 -0.02 -19.93
N SER A 7 -0.01 -0.87 -19.45
CA SER A 7 0.93 -1.60 -20.31
C SER A 7 0.25 -2.62 -21.25
N MET A 8 -0.94 -3.08 -20.86
CA MET A 8 -1.81 -3.95 -21.68
C MET A 8 -2.73 -3.16 -22.64
N GLY A 9 -2.60 -1.86 -22.70
CA GLY A 9 -3.44 -0.98 -23.51
C GLY A 9 -4.85 -0.79 -22.97
N GLN A 10 -5.10 -1.13 -21.70
CA GLN A 10 -6.39 -0.97 -21.04
C GLN A 10 -6.55 0.45 -20.51
N GLU A 11 -7.74 1.02 -20.64
CA GLU A 11 -8.06 2.40 -20.29
C GLU A 11 -9.05 2.45 -19.10
N TYR A 12 -8.69 3.21 -18.06
CA TYR A 12 -9.59 3.43 -16.92
C TYR A 12 -10.87 4.14 -17.34
N GLY A 13 -11.99 3.70 -16.82
CA GLY A 13 -13.33 4.23 -17.17
C GLY A 13 -13.93 3.66 -18.45
N LYS A 14 -13.16 2.91 -19.24
CA LYS A 14 -13.61 2.26 -20.47
C LYS A 14 -13.48 0.74 -20.41
N ASP A 15 -12.29 0.24 -20.15
CA ASP A 15 -12.00 -1.19 -20.13
C ASP A 15 -12.03 -1.77 -18.72
N TYR A 16 -11.82 -0.94 -17.70
CA TYR A 16 -11.91 -1.33 -16.29
C TYR A 16 -12.34 -0.16 -15.42
N GLY A 17 -12.87 -0.49 -14.23
CA GLY A 17 -13.22 0.47 -13.19
C GLY A 17 -12.64 0.05 -11.84
N ILE A 18 -12.65 0.98 -10.89
CA ILE A 18 -12.24 0.74 -9.50
C ILE A 18 -13.34 1.26 -8.59
N PHE A 19 -13.66 0.49 -7.58
CA PHE A 19 -14.63 0.86 -6.55
C PHE A 19 -14.04 0.64 -5.15
N THR A 20 -14.54 1.38 -4.18
CA THR A 20 -14.21 1.18 -2.77
C THR A 20 -14.80 -0.16 -2.32
N PHE A 21 -13.99 -0.97 -1.63
CA PHE A 21 -14.48 -2.25 -1.11
C PHE A 21 -15.64 -2.00 -0.14
N PRO A 22 -16.79 -2.70 -0.27
CA PRO A 22 -17.96 -2.48 0.57
C PRO A 22 -17.62 -2.54 2.07
N GLY A 23 -18.08 -1.57 2.83
CA GLY A 23 -17.83 -1.45 4.27
C GLY A 23 -16.49 -0.78 4.65
N THR A 24 -15.71 -0.31 3.67
CA THR A 24 -14.46 0.42 3.93
C THR A 24 -14.54 1.90 3.56
N ASP A 25 -15.72 2.43 3.38
CA ASP A 25 -15.93 3.85 3.09
C ASP A 25 -15.31 4.73 4.18
N GLY A 26 -14.60 5.77 3.77
CA GLY A 26 -13.91 6.68 4.68
C GLY A 26 -12.53 6.18 5.16
N TRP A 27 -12.03 5.07 4.62
CA TRP A 27 -10.71 4.53 4.93
C TRP A 27 -9.82 4.46 3.70
N PHE A 28 -8.55 4.85 3.85
CA PHE A 28 -7.53 4.77 2.79
C PHE A 28 -6.34 3.95 3.28
N GLY A 29 -6.11 2.80 2.66
CA GLY A 29 -4.94 1.95 2.91
C GLY A 29 -3.70 2.55 2.23
N MET A 30 -2.78 3.08 3.03
CA MET A 30 -1.57 3.73 2.54
C MET A 30 -0.40 2.76 2.48
N ASN A 31 0.26 2.67 1.32
CA ASN A 31 1.55 2.02 1.15
C ASN A 31 2.61 3.06 0.81
N ILE A 32 3.76 2.96 1.47
CA ILE A 32 4.89 3.89 1.28
C ILE A 32 6.11 3.08 0.91
N ASP A 33 6.70 3.39 -0.24
CA ASP A 33 8.00 2.88 -0.64
C ASP A 33 9.09 3.85 -0.19
N GLY A 34 10.20 3.33 0.30
CA GLY A 34 11.35 4.12 0.74
C GLY A 34 12.66 3.60 0.17
N PHE A 35 13.59 4.49 -0.04
CA PHE A 35 14.96 4.13 -0.41
C PHE A 35 15.86 4.23 0.82
N VAL A 36 16.72 3.24 1.01
CA VAL A 36 17.67 3.17 2.09
C VAL A 36 19.10 3.04 1.54
N VAL A 37 20.06 3.59 2.25
CA VAL A 37 21.48 3.42 1.95
C VAL A 37 22.10 2.58 3.06
N SER A 38 22.68 1.42 2.70
CA SER A 38 23.36 0.56 3.68
C SER A 38 24.62 1.23 4.19
N ASN A 39 24.90 1.09 5.50
CA ASN A 39 26.16 1.52 6.10
C ASN A 39 27.38 0.72 5.58
N ASP A 40 27.12 -0.50 5.06
CA ASP A 40 28.16 -1.36 4.48
C ASP A 40 28.33 -1.14 2.97
N SER A 41 27.69 -0.10 2.41
CA SER A 41 27.87 0.27 1.00
C SER A 41 29.33 0.66 0.74
N ALA A 42 29.85 0.27 -0.41
CA ALA A 42 31.22 0.65 -0.84
C ALA A 42 31.38 2.18 -0.99
N ASP A 43 30.30 2.91 -1.25
CA ASP A 43 30.26 4.37 -1.31
C ASP A 43 28.93 4.89 -0.73
N VAL A 44 28.91 5.07 0.59
CA VAL A 44 27.75 5.60 1.32
C VAL A 44 27.42 7.03 0.86
N GLU A 45 28.46 7.85 0.58
CA GLU A 45 28.26 9.24 0.19
C GLU A 45 27.59 9.35 -1.18
N ALA A 46 27.98 8.52 -2.14
CA ALA A 46 27.31 8.46 -3.44
C ALA A 46 25.85 7.98 -3.29
N GLY A 47 25.61 7.00 -2.42
CA GLY A 47 24.25 6.52 -2.10
C GLY A 47 23.38 7.63 -1.51
N LEU A 48 23.92 8.42 -0.57
CA LEU A 48 23.20 9.55 0.02
C LEU A 48 22.95 10.67 -0.99
N ARG A 49 23.91 11.00 -1.85
CA ARG A 49 23.72 11.96 -2.94
C ARG A 49 22.63 11.53 -3.91
N TRP A 50 22.61 10.23 -4.24
CA TRP A 50 21.54 9.66 -5.06
C TRP A 50 20.17 9.77 -4.38
N ALA A 51 20.05 9.34 -3.12
CA ALA A 51 18.81 9.43 -2.35
C ALA A 51 18.29 10.88 -2.24
N TYR A 52 19.20 11.83 -1.99
CA TYR A 52 18.88 13.25 -1.96
C TYR A 52 18.37 13.76 -3.31
N ASN A 53 19.01 13.37 -4.41
CA ASN A 53 18.55 13.75 -5.76
C ASN A 53 17.17 13.15 -6.07
N VAL A 54 16.96 11.87 -5.75
CA VAL A 54 15.65 11.20 -5.96
C VAL A 54 14.56 11.85 -5.11
N SER A 55 14.87 12.34 -3.92
CA SER A 55 13.90 13.02 -3.06
C SER A 55 13.57 14.45 -3.51
N SER A 56 14.26 15.00 -4.50
CA SER A 56 13.97 16.35 -5.00
C SER A 56 12.60 16.43 -5.69
N THR A 57 11.91 17.58 -5.53
CA THR A 57 10.56 17.77 -6.09
C THR A 57 10.48 17.46 -7.59
N PRO A 58 11.38 17.95 -8.47
CA PRO A 58 11.26 17.66 -9.90
C PRO A 58 11.40 16.17 -10.24
N VAL A 59 12.27 15.45 -9.50
CA VAL A 59 12.45 14.00 -9.70
C VAL A 59 11.25 13.25 -9.21
N GLN A 60 10.69 13.61 -8.04
CA GLN A 60 9.49 12.96 -7.50
C GLN A 60 8.25 13.21 -8.36
N GLN A 61 8.08 14.39 -8.94
CA GLN A 61 7.02 14.68 -9.90
C GLN A 61 7.11 13.73 -11.10
N ARG A 62 8.30 13.63 -11.72
CA ARG A 62 8.51 12.74 -12.86
C ARG A 62 8.37 11.26 -12.49
N PHE A 63 8.90 10.86 -11.35
CA PHE A 63 8.82 9.48 -10.84
C PHE A 63 7.35 9.08 -10.61
N SER A 64 6.58 9.95 -9.94
CA SER A 64 5.18 9.71 -9.65
C SER A 64 4.33 9.61 -10.91
N ALA A 65 4.58 10.47 -11.89
CA ALA A 65 3.91 10.42 -13.19
C ALA A 65 4.18 9.10 -13.94
N LEU A 66 5.45 8.64 -13.96
CA LEU A 66 5.83 7.40 -14.64
C LEU A 66 5.40 6.13 -13.92
N LYS A 67 5.44 6.15 -12.57
CA LYS A 67 5.02 5.03 -11.72
C LYS A 67 3.51 4.97 -11.52
N GLU A 68 2.78 6.03 -11.88
CA GLU A 68 1.35 6.20 -11.56
C GLU A 68 1.09 6.09 -10.05
N SER A 69 1.93 6.77 -9.26
CA SER A 69 1.87 6.81 -7.79
C SER A 69 1.68 8.22 -7.27
N ILE A 70 1.20 8.35 -6.04
CA ILE A 70 1.05 9.65 -5.38
C ILE A 70 2.44 10.12 -4.94
N SER A 71 2.79 11.37 -5.24
CA SER A 71 4.03 12.00 -4.77
C SER A 71 3.98 12.20 -3.25
N PRO A 72 5.13 12.11 -2.54
CA PRO A 72 5.22 12.47 -1.13
C PRO A 72 5.08 13.98 -0.89
N TYR A 73 5.09 14.79 -1.95
CA TYR A 73 4.94 16.24 -1.87
C TYR A 73 3.52 16.65 -2.17
N THR A 74 2.91 17.40 -1.24
CA THR A 74 1.51 17.86 -1.34
C THR A 74 1.31 18.93 -2.40
N ASP A 75 2.38 19.67 -2.75
CA ASP A 75 2.41 20.72 -3.77
C ASP A 75 2.71 20.21 -5.18
N THR A 76 2.76 18.90 -5.38
CA THR A 76 2.91 18.32 -6.72
C THR A 76 1.70 18.69 -7.59
N PRO A 77 1.91 19.33 -8.76
CA PRO A 77 0.83 19.74 -9.63
C PRO A 77 -0.07 18.58 -10.08
N ASP A 78 -1.35 18.86 -10.24
CA ASP A 78 -2.35 17.85 -10.59
C ASP A 78 -2.16 17.30 -12.02
N ASP A 79 -1.57 18.07 -12.91
CA ASP A 79 -1.23 17.64 -14.29
C ASP A 79 -0.12 16.58 -14.36
N CYS A 80 0.58 16.33 -13.24
CA CYS A 80 1.53 15.22 -13.11
C CYS A 80 0.83 13.86 -12.97
N TYR A 81 -0.48 13.83 -12.74
CA TYR A 81 -1.23 12.61 -12.45
C TYR A 81 -2.24 12.28 -13.55
N ASN A 82 -2.44 11.00 -13.79
CA ASN A 82 -3.61 10.57 -14.53
C ASN A 82 -4.88 10.65 -13.66
N GLU A 83 -6.05 10.51 -14.26
CA GLU A 83 -7.36 10.65 -13.61
C GLU A 83 -7.49 9.79 -12.34
N LEU A 84 -7.06 8.52 -12.42
CA LEU A 84 -7.20 7.60 -11.29
C LEU A 84 -6.23 7.94 -10.15
N THR A 85 -4.98 8.27 -10.45
CA THR A 85 -4.00 8.67 -9.42
C THR A 85 -4.41 9.99 -8.77
N LEU A 86 -4.96 10.93 -9.53
CA LEU A 86 -5.49 12.18 -9.01
C LEU A 86 -6.69 11.93 -8.07
N LYS A 87 -7.58 11.02 -8.43
CA LYS A 87 -8.68 10.60 -7.53
C LYS A 87 -8.13 10.10 -6.20
N PHE A 88 -7.16 9.19 -6.21
CA PHE A 88 -6.56 8.65 -4.99
C PHE A 88 -5.78 9.71 -4.19
N LYS A 89 -5.09 10.65 -4.86
CA LYS A 89 -4.45 11.78 -4.19
C LYS A 89 -5.50 12.60 -3.42
N ASN A 90 -6.61 12.94 -4.06
CA ASN A 90 -7.67 13.74 -3.45
C ASN A 90 -8.35 13.01 -2.28
N GLU A 91 -8.53 11.70 -2.37
CA GLU A 91 -8.99 10.88 -1.26
C GLU A 91 -7.99 10.90 -0.09
N LEU A 92 -6.70 10.69 -0.35
CA LEU A 92 -5.65 10.64 0.67
C LEU A 92 -5.52 11.94 1.47
N ILE A 93 -5.69 13.11 0.84
CA ILE A 93 -5.58 14.42 1.48
C ILE A 93 -6.91 14.97 2.02
N SER A 94 -8.00 14.20 1.87
CA SER A 94 -9.33 14.62 2.34
C SER A 94 -9.44 14.53 3.86
N ASP A 95 -10.00 15.56 4.49
CA ASP A 95 -10.28 15.57 5.94
C ASP A 95 -11.34 14.55 6.37
N THR A 96 -12.10 14.01 5.43
CA THR A 96 -13.16 13.01 5.69
C THR A 96 -12.66 11.57 5.60
N ILE A 97 -11.45 11.36 5.11
CA ILE A 97 -10.83 10.06 4.93
C ILE A 97 -9.78 9.82 6.01
N ARG A 98 -9.80 8.64 6.61
CA ARG A 98 -8.77 8.18 7.54
C ARG A 98 -7.77 7.31 6.80
N SER A 99 -6.51 7.72 6.76
CA SER A 99 -5.43 6.90 6.23
C SER A 99 -4.86 5.97 7.30
N TYR A 100 -4.51 4.77 6.92
CA TYR A 100 -3.80 3.81 7.76
C TYR A 100 -2.70 3.12 6.96
N PRO A 101 -1.58 2.75 7.60
CA PRO A 101 -0.51 2.04 6.91
C PRO A 101 -0.95 0.62 6.54
N SER A 102 -0.57 0.18 5.34
CA SER A 102 -0.91 -1.16 4.86
C SER A 102 -0.20 -2.24 5.68
N PHE A 103 -0.96 -3.21 6.19
CA PHE A 103 -0.38 -4.36 6.89
C PHE A 103 0.18 -5.41 5.93
N THR A 104 -0.36 -5.53 4.72
CA THR A 104 0.08 -6.52 3.72
C THR A 104 1.43 -6.18 3.08
N HIS A 105 1.85 -4.91 3.17
CA HIS A 105 3.12 -4.44 2.62
C HIS A 105 4.20 -4.17 3.68
N GLY A 106 3.99 -4.67 4.91
CA GLY A 106 4.97 -4.53 5.99
C GLY A 106 5.11 -3.13 6.57
N THR A 107 4.20 -2.20 6.24
CA THR A 107 4.25 -0.82 6.74
C THR A 107 3.70 -0.71 8.17
N ALA A 108 2.67 -1.51 8.49
CA ALA A 108 2.00 -1.51 9.80
C ALA A 108 2.46 -2.66 10.72
N LEU A 109 3.03 -3.72 10.17
CA LEU A 109 3.42 -4.93 10.89
C LEU A 109 4.85 -5.35 10.53
N PRO A 110 5.54 -6.09 11.42
CA PRO A 110 6.78 -6.78 11.05
C PRO A 110 6.57 -7.66 9.84
N TRP A 111 7.56 -7.74 8.96
CA TRP A 111 7.48 -8.49 7.71
C TRP A 111 7.07 -9.95 7.91
N SER A 112 7.60 -10.61 8.95
CA SER A 112 7.24 -11.98 9.30
C SER A 112 5.74 -12.15 9.59
N ALA A 113 5.15 -11.22 10.34
CA ALA A 113 3.71 -11.25 10.62
C ALA A 113 2.87 -11.01 9.35
N SER A 114 3.27 -10.04 8.52
CA SER A 114 2.60 -9.78 7.23
C SER A 114 2.62 -11.01 6.32
N MET A 115 3.74 -11.72 6.23
CA MET A 115 3.87 -12.96 5.45
C MET A 115 3.00 -14.08 6.02
N SER A 116 2.97 -14.23 7.35
CA SER A 116 2.11 -15.22 8.00
C SER A 116 0.62 -14.96 7.74
N LEU A 117 0.19 -13.70 7.78
CA LEU A 117 -1.19 -13.33 7.44
C LEU A 117 -1.54 -13.68 5.99
N GLN A 118 -0.69 -13.33 5.04
CA GLN A 118 -0.90 -13.65 3.62
C GLN A 118 -1.00 -15.16 3.41
N THR A 119 -0.17 -15.95 4.10
CA THR A 119 -0.23 -17.40 4.06
C THR A 119 -1.59 -17.92 4.55
N GLN A 120 -2.14 -17.37 5.67
CA GLN A 120 -3.44 -17.81 6.16
C GLN A 120 -4.57 -17.50 5.16
N VAL A 121 -4.55 -16.32 4.52
CA VAL A 121 -5.53 -15.97 3.49
C VAL A 121 -5.43 -16.91 2.30
N GLN A 122 -4.22 -17.27 1.87
CA GLN A 122 -4.00 -18.20 0.77
C GLN A 122 -4.45 -19.62 1.14
N GLU A 123 -4.12 -20.10 2.34
CA GLU A 123 -4.57 -21.41 2.85
C GLU A 123 -6.10 -21.48 2.91
N PHE A 124 -6.77 -20.43 3.42
CA PHE A 124 -8.23 -20.35 3.41
C PHE A 124 -8.81 -20.43 2.00
N ALA A 125 -8.26 -19.67 1.05
CA ALA A 125 -8.76 -19.64 -0.32
C ALA A 125 -8.58 -20.98 -1.06
N THR A 126 -7.60 -21.79 -0.65
CA THR A 126 -7.30 -23.11 -1.26
C THR A 126 -7.79 -24.30 -0.44
N SER A 127 -8.29 -24.07 0.76
CA SER A 127 -8.84 -25.09 1.65
C SER A 127 -10.13 -25.68 1.08
N SER A 128 -10.38 -26.94 1.36
CA SER A 128 -11.58 -27.64 0.89
C SER A 128 -12.81 -27.39 1.78
N ASP A 129 -12.62 -27.03 3.05
CA ASP A 129 -13.67 -26.84 4.04
C ASP A 129 -14.03 -25.35 4.29
N HIS A 130 -13.10 -24.42 3.92
CA HIS A 130 -13.28 -22.97 4.11
C HIS A 130 -13.77 -22.58 5.50
N ASP A 131 -13.23 -23.21 6.55
CA ASP A 131 -13.57 -22.90 7.96
C ASP A 131 -13.08 -21.47 8.31
N ALA A 132 -13.99 -20.52 8.21
CA ALA A 132 -13.70 -19.11 8.42
C ALA A 132 -13.32 -18.82 9.87
N GLU A 133 -13.94 -19.51 10.86
CA GLU A 133 -13.63 -19.32 12.27
C GLU A 133 -12.22 -19.79 12.60
N TYR A 134 -11.84 -20.96 12.11
CA TYR A 134 -10.49 -21.51 12.27
C TYR A 134 -9.42 -20.55 11.73
N PHE A 135 -9.58 -20.05 10.50
CA PHE A 135 -8.62 -19.15 9.90
C PHE A 135 -8.63 -17.75 10.53
N ALA A 136 -9.79 -17.23 10.95
CA ALA A 136 -9.87 -15.99 11.69
C ALA A 136 -9.11 -16.07 13.03
N ASN A 137 -9.25 -17.17 13.77
CA ASN A 137 -8.50 -17.40 15.00
C ASN A 137 -6.98 -17.45 14.76
N LYS A 138 -6.52 -18.08 13.69
CA LYS A 138 -5.10 -18.05 13.29
C LYS A 138 -4.60 -16.63 13.03
N ILE A 139 -5.37 -15.82 12.29
CA ILE A 139 -5.05 -14.42 12.02
C ILE A 139 -4.94 -13.64 13.33
N VAL A 140 -5.91 -13.76 14.23
CA VAL A 140 -5.90 -13.10 15.54
C VAL A 140 -4.65 -13.49 16.35
N ASN A 141 -4.27 -14.76 16.37
CA ASN A 141 -3.07 -15.21 17.08
C ASN A 141 -1.79 -14.61 16.49
N ILE A 142 -1.63 -14.56 15.15
CA ILE A 142 -0.50 -13.92 14.49
C ILE A 142 -0.40 -12.44 14.88
N LEU A 143 -1.53 -11.73 14.92
CA LEU A 143 -1.56 -10.31 15.30
C LEU A 143 -1.19 -10.10 16.77
N LYS A 144 -1.66 -10.96 17.68
CA LYS A 144 -1.30 -10.93 19.10
C LYS A 144 0.19 -11.20 19.32
N GLU A 145 0.75 -12.19 18.64
CA GLU A 145 2.19 -12.50 18.67
C GLU A 145 3.04 -11.37 18.11
N ALA A 146 2.55 -10.65 17.10
CA ALA A 146 3.17 -9.45 16.57
C ALA A 146 3.07 -8.22 17.50
N GLY A 147 2.43 -8.35 18.67
CA GLY A 147 2.28 -7.28 19.65
C GLY A 147 1.18 -6.27 19.32
N VAL A 148 0.29 -6.58 18.40
CA VAL A 148 -0.86 -5.71 18.07
C VAL A 148 -1.83 -5.73 19.25
N LYS A 149 -2.09 -4.54 19.80
CA LYS A 149 -3.04 -4.36 20.90
C LYS A 149 -4.41 -3.98 20.33
N GLY A 150 -5.47 -4.59 20.85
CA GLY A 150 -6.84 -4.30 20.44
C GLY A 150 -7.84 -5.22 21.15
N GLU A 151 -9.10 -4.83 21.11
CA GLU A 151 -10.20 -5.75 21.48
C GLU A 151 -10.55 -6.53 20.19
N TRP A 152 -10.35 -7.84 20.28
CA TRP A 152 -10.62 -8.77 19.19
C TRP A 152 -12.00 -9.38 19.44
N ASN A 153 -13.04 -8.74 18.96
CA ASN A 153 -14.36 -9.32 18.92
C ASN A 153 -14.45 -10.16 17.64
N LEU A 154 -14.40 -11.48 17.81
CA LEU A 154 -14.82 -12.37 16.73
C LEU A 154 -16.32 -12.12 16.52
N VAL A 155 -16.72 -11.92 15.29
CA VAL A 155 -18.13 -11.83 14.93
C VAL A 155 -18.71 -13.21 15.16
N ASP A 156 -19.65 -13.32 16.12
CA ASP A 156 -20.45 -14.52 16.36
C ASP A 156 -21.30 -14.89 15.14
#